data_d2d0275bb336bd61134b0c5a6c8ed2eb
#
_entry.id   d2d0275bb336bd61134b0c5a6c8ed2eb
#
_cell.length_a   1.000
_cell.length_b   1.000
_cell.length_c   1.000
_cell.angle_alpha   90.00
_cell.angle_beta   90.00
_cell.angle_gamma   90.00
#
_symmetry.space_group_name_H-M   'P 1'
#
loop_
_entity.id
_entity.type
_entity.pdbx_description
1 polymer ?
#
loop_
_entity_poly.entity_id
_entity_poly.type
_entity_poly.pdbx_seq_one_letter_code
_entity_poly.pdbx_strand_id
1 'polypeptide(L)'
;RNNKKKYKIVAATCNTNYAKLKKLQKEYKIKKIGINNKNAAKNYISLSGSDKNLFIGNDNFSKLITKDIDVIILAISGLSPINICFDIVKSGKILGLANKECIISLGPRLISLAKRHKTKIVPLDSEHNSIYRLLETNNNKFKSITITASGGPFLHKKRSFLKNVTPKQAINHPIWK
;
A
#
# COMPACT_ATOMS: atom_id res chain seq x y z
N ARG A 1 3.10 14.36 10.50
CA ARG A 1 3.11 15.81 10.81
C ARG A 1 4.40 16.23 11.52
N ASN A 2 4.95 15.44 12.41
CA ASN A 2 6.11 15.82 13.26
C ASN A 2 7.47 15.82 12.55
N ASN A 3 7.57 15.37 11.30
CA ASN A 3 8.83 15.20 10.58
C ASN A 3 8.90 15.98 9.25
N LYS A 4 8.14 17.07 9.11
CA LYS A 4 8.11 17.90 7.89
C LYS A 4 9.49 18.41 7.43
N LYS A 5 10.43 18.56 8.37
CA LYS A 5 11.81 18.98 8.04
C LYS A 5 12.69 17.85 7.48
N LYS A 6 12.33 16.58 7.75
CA LYS A 6 13.11 15.40 7.30
C LYS A 6 12.62 14.81 5.98
N TYR A 7 11.31 14.98 5.66
CA TYR A 7 10.70 14.33 4.51
C TYR A 7 9.95 15.34 3.65
N LYS A 8 10.09 15.20 2.34
CA LYS A 8 9.35 15.95 1.33
C LYS A 8 8.41 15.01 0.59
N ILE A 9 7.15 15.35 0.53
CA ILE A 9 6.17 14.61 -0.27
C ILE A 9 6.21 15.17 -1.70
N VAL A 10 6.71 14.38 -2.63
CA VAL A 10 6.86 14.76 -4.06
C VAL A 10 5.56 14.54 -4.82
N ALA A 11 4.90 13.40 -4.57
CA ALA A 11 3.66 13.02 -5.22
C ALA A 11 2.70 12.36 -4.23
N ALA A 12 1.39 12.45 -4.51
CA ALA A 12 0.37 11.72 -3.78
C ALA A 12 -0.78 11.32 -4.70
N THR A 13 -1.42 10.18 -4.39
CA THR A 13 -2.53 9.65 -5.18
C THR A 13 -3.75 9.37 -4.32
N CYS A 14 -4.93 9.37 -4.95
CA CYS A 14 -6.15 8.85 -4.35
C CYS A 14 -7.01 8.14 -5.41
N ASN A 15 -8.00 7.37 -4.97
CA ASN A 15 -9.04 6.87 -5.86
C ASN A 15 -10.11 7.94 -6.09
N THR A 16 -10.93 8.26 -5.10
CA THR A 16 -12.07 9.17 -5.20
C THR A 16 -11.98 10.38 -4.30
N ASN A 17 -11.21 10.32 -3.21
CA ASN A 17 -11.19 11.39 -2.19
C ASN A 17 -10.27 12.56 -2.60
N TYR A 18 -10.63 13.19 -3.72
CA TYR A 18 -9.90 14.35 -4.26
C TYR A 18 -9.90 15.56 -3.32
N ALA A 19 -10.98 15.75 -2.53
CA ALA A 19 -11.08 16.86 -1.59
C ALA A 19 -9.98 16.77 -0.50
N LYS A 20 -9.79 15.58 0.09
CA LYS A 20 -8.70 15.33 1.04
C LYS A 20 -7.33 15.49 0.37
N LEU A 21 -7.19 14.96 -0.86
CA LEU A 21 -5.95 15.08 -1.61
C LEU A 21 -5.58 16.55 -1.90
N LYS A 22 -6.55 17.38 -2.30
CA LYS A 22 -6.36 18.83 -2.52
C LYS A 22 -5.92 19.55 -1.24
N LYS A 23 -6.52 19.21 -0.09
CA LYS A 23 -6.10 19.76 1.20
C LYS A 23 -4.65 19.39 1.53
N LEU A 24 -4.27 18.12 1.35
CA LEU A 24 -2.90 17.65 1.58
C LEU A 24 -1.91 18.27 0.58
N GLN A 25 -2.31 18.41 -0.69
CA GLN A 25 -1.50 19.09 -1.72
C GLN A 25 -1.10 20.50 -1.28
N LYS A 26 -2.07 21.28 -0.80
CA LYS A 26 -1.83 22.63 -0.30
C LYS A 26 -0.96 22.63 0.97
N GLU A 27 -1.28 21.76 1.93
CA GLU A 27 -0.57 21.67 3.21
C GLU A 27 0.92 21.28 3.06
N TYR A 28 1.21 20.31 2.17
CA TYR A 28 2.55 19.77 1.97
C TYR A 28 3.24 20.27 0.70
N LYS A 29 2.63 21.21 -0.04
CA LYS A 29 3.14 21.75 -1.32
C LYS A 29 3.49 20.65 -2.33
N ILE A 30 2.60 19.63 -2.44
CA ILE A 30 2.81 18.47 -3.31
C ILE A 30 2.66 18.93 -4.78
N LYS A 31 3.67 18.64 -5.61
CA LYS A 31 3.69 19.08 -7.00
C LYS A 31 2.94 18.15 -7.95
N LYS A 32 2.95 16.84 -7.70
CA LYS A 32 2.39 15.83 -8.60
C LYS A 32 1.24 15.09 -7.93
N ILE A 33 0.12 14.99 -8.61
CA ILE A 33 -1.12 14.41 -8.08
C ILE A 33 -1.61 13.31 -9.02
N GLY A 34 -2.03 12.19 -8.44
CA GLY A 34 -2.71 11.12 -9.16
C GLY A 34 -4.13 10.90 -8.64
N ILE A 35 -5.11 10.84 -9.53
CA ILE A 35 -6.50 10.51 -9.20
C ILE A 35 -6.96 9.37 -10.11
N ASN A 36 -7.30 8.23 -9.51
CA ASN A 36 -7.68 7.06 -10.31
C ASN A 36 -9.07 7.20 -10.92
N ASN A 37 -10.07 7.62 -10.15
CA ASN A 37 -11.45 7.76 -10.61
C ASN A 37 -11.60 8.98 -11.53
N LYS A 38 -12.07 8.77 -12.76
CA LYS A 38 -12.24 9.82 -13.78
C LYS A 38 -13.21 10.93 -13.35
N ASN A 39 -14.32 10.60 -12.67
CA ASN A 39 -15.28 11.60 -12.21
C ASN A 39 -14.69 12.45 -11.07
N ALA A 40 -13.99 11.82 -10.13
CA ALA A 40 -13.27 12.52 -9.08
C ALA A 40 -12.19 13.46 -9.65
N ALA A 41 -11.51 13.04 -10.72
CA ALA A 41 -10.54 13.88 -11.42
C ALA A 41 -11.20 15.09 -12.11
N LYS A 42 -12.36 14.90 -12.76
CA LYS A 42 -13.14 16.01 -13.33
C LYS A 42 -13.55 17.02 -12.25
N ASN A 43 -14.05 16.54 -11.11
CA ASN A 43 -14.42 17.41 -9.98
C ASN A 43 -13.21 18.13 -9.39
N TYR A 44 -12.05 17.48 -9.32
CA TYR A 44 -10.81 18.12 -8.91
C TYR A 44 -10.43 19.26 -9.87
N ILE A 45 -10.50 19.05 -11.19
CA ILE A 45 -10.18 20.02 -12.22
C ILE A 45 -11.14 21.22 -12.16
N SER A 46 -12.45 20.99 -11.97
CA SER A 46 -13.41 22.09 -11.84
C SER A 46 -13.15 23.01 -10.65
N LEU A 47 -12.56 22.47 -9.57
CA LEU A 47 -12.22 23.22 -8.36
C LEU A 47 -10.82 23.85 -8.35
N SER A 48 -9.92 23.39 -9.22
CA SER A 48 -8.49 23.74 -9.16
C SER A 48 -7.94 24.29 -10.47
N GLY A 49 -8.75 24.24 -11.54
CA GLY A 49 -8.26 24.46 -12.90
C GLY A 49 -7.51 23.23 -13.46
N SER A 50 -7.16 23.30 -14.72
CA SER A 50 -6.33 22.28 -15.37
C SER A 50 -4.93 22.30 -14.77
N ASP A 51 -4.40 21.13 -14.39
CA ASP A 51 -3.05 20.99 -13.84
C ASP A 51 -2.28 19.96 -14.68
N LYS A 52 -1.20 20.41 -15.31
CA LYS A 52 -0.29 19.54 -16.09
C LYS A 52 0.39 18.46 -15.24
N ASN A 53 0.35 18.58 -13.93
CA ASN A 53 0.90 17.61 -12.99
C ASN A 53 -0.18 16.69 -12.41
N LEU A 54 -1.38 16.69 -12.97
CA LEU A 54 -2.45 15.75 -12.63
C LEU A 54 -2.40 14.54 -13.56
N PHE A 55 -2.29 13.35 -12.96
CA PHE A 55 -2.29 12.05 -13.63
C PHE A 55 -3.58 11.31 -13.32
N ILE A 56 -4.33 10.93 -14.36
CA ILE A 56 -5.66 10.32 -14.22
C ILE A 56 -5.58 8.84 -14.59
N GLY A 57 -6.09 7.98 -13.71
CA GLY A 57 -6.09 6.52 -13.85
C GLY A 57 -4.81 5.87 -13.35
N ASN A 58 -4.94 4.65 -12.80
CA ASN A 58 -3.82 3.88 -12.25
C ASN A 58 -2.69 3.65 -13.27
N ASP A 59 -3.01 3.46 -14.55
CA ASP A 59 -2.02 3.22 -15.60
C ASP A 59 -1.06 4.40 -15.81
N ASN A 60 -1.46 5.60 -15.40
CA ASN A 60 -0.63 6.79 -15.47
C ASN A 60 0.20 7.04 -14.20
N PHE A 61 0.01 6.26 -13.13
CA PHE A 61 0.73 6.48 -11.87
C PHE A 61 2.22 6.12 -11.96
N SER A 62 2.62 5.30 -12.90
CA SER A 62 4.04 5.05 -13.21
C SER A 62 4.81 6.33 -13.55
N LYS A 63 4.14 7.30 -14.18
CA LYS A 63 4.70 8.62 -14.50
C LYS A 63 5.02 9.49 -13.26
N LEU A 64 4.49 9.12 -12.11
CA LEU A 64 4.81 9.74 -10.81
C LEU A 64 6.15 9.27 -10.26
N ILE A 65 6.68 8.13 -10.74
CA ILE A 65 7.95 7.55 -10.29
C ILE A 65 9.11 8.31 -10.95
N THR A 66 9.56 9.36 -10.31
CA THR A 66 10.61 10.22 -10.84
C THR A 66 11.93 10.10 -10.06
N LYS A 67 13.02 10.62 -10.64
CA LYS A 67 14.38 10.47 -10.06
C LYS A 67 14.52 11.10 -8.67
N ASP A 68 13.75 12.13 -8.38
CA ASP A 68 13.74 12.87 -7.11
C ASP A 68 12.95 12.19 -5.98
N ILE A 69 12.55 10.93 -6.17
CA ILE A 69 11.86 10.12 -5.15
C ILE A 69 12.81 9.05 -4.65
N ASP A 70 12.96 8.93 -3.34
CA ASP A 70 13.75 7.88 -2.69
C ASP A 70 12.87 6.73 -2.21
N VAL A 71 11.68 7.04 -1.71
CA VAL A 71 10.76 6.08 -1.09
C VAL A 71 9.37 6.21 -1.70
N ILE A 72 8.77 5.07 -2.03
CA ILE A 72 7.40 5.00 -2.52
C ILE A 72 6.58 4.13 -1.56
N ILE A 73 5.44 4.67 -1.09
CA ILE A 73 4.49 3.94 -0.26
C ILE A 73 3.35 3.44 -1.14
N LEU A 74 3.23 2.11 -1.28
CA LEU A 74 2.12 1.48 -1.99
C LEU A 74 1.06 1.01 -0.98
N ALA A 75 0.00 1.81 -0.85
CA ALA A 75 -1.12 1.59 0.08
C ALA A 75 -2.48 1.55 -0.62
N ILE A 76 -2.51 1.18 -1.90
CA ILE A 76 -3.75 0.97 -2.66
C ILE A 76 -4.24 -0.45 -2.37
N SER A 77 -5.47 -0.60 -1.90
CA SER A 77 -6.05 -1.90 -1.52
C SER A 77 -6.38 -2.78 -2.72
N GLY A 78 -6.38 -4.10 -2.52
CA GLY A 78 -6.77 -5.11 -3.50
C GLY A 78 -5.71 -5.34 -4.59
N LEU A 79 -6.13 -5.92 -5.70
CA LEU A 79 -5.24 -6.34 -6.80
C LEU A 79 -5.01 -5.26 -7.87
N SER A 80 -5.78 -4.16 -7.84
CA SER A 80 -5.66 -3.09 -8.83
C SER A 80 -4.26 -2.47 -8.97
N PRO A 81 -3.40 -2.42 -7.92
CA PRO A 81 -2.07 -1.82 -8.05
C PRO A 81 -0.98 -2.79 -8.51
N ILE A 82 -1.29 -3.98 -9.00
CA ILE A 82 -0.27 -4.97 -9.41
C ILE A 82 0.70 -4.40 -10.44
N ASN A 83 0.20 -3.75 -11.49
CA ASN A 83 1.04 -3.19 -12.55
C ASN A 83 1.97 -2.10 -12.00
N ILE A 84 1.43 -1.16 -11.23
CA ILE A 84 2.25 -0.11 -10.62
C ILE A 84 3.25 -0.67 -9.61
N CYS A 85 2.93 -1.78 -8.94
CA CYS A 85 3.87 -2.46 -8.04
C CYS A 85 5.11 -2.95 -8.80
N PHE A 86 4.93 -3.53 -9.98
CA PHE A 86 6.06 -3.91 -10.85
C PHE A 86 6.89 -2.70 -11.28
N ASP A 87 6.26 -1.60 -11.67
CA ASP A 87 6.97 -0.39 -12.10
C ASP A 87 7.78 0.24 -10.94
N ILE A 88 7.20 0.24 -9.74
CA ILE A 88 7.90 0.69 -8.53
C ILE A 88 9.13 -0.19 -8.27
N VAL A 89 8.98 -1.51 -8.35
CA VAL A 89 10.10 -2.44 -8.13
C VAL A 89 11.19 -2.27 -9.17
N LYS A 90 10.82 -2.08 -10.44
CA LYS A 90 11.80 -1.81 -11.52
C LYS A 90 12.55 -0.48 -11.34
N SER A 91 12.01 0.45 -10.59
CA SER A 91 12.62 1.76 -10.37
C SER A 91 13.85 1.76 -9.46
N GLY A 92 14.14 0.65 -8.75
CA GLY A 92 15.27 0.52 -7.84
C GLY A 92 15.16 1.34 -6.54
N LYS A 93 13.96 1.87 -6.23
CA LYS A 93 13.70 2.72 -5.05
C LYS A 93 13.28 1.89 -3.86
N ILE A 94 13.22 2.50 -2.67
CA ILE A 94 12.67 1.83 -1.50
C ILE A 94 11.14 1.76 -1.65
N LEU A 95 10.59 0.55 -1.59
CA LEU A 95 9.15 0.30 -1.62
C LEU A 95 8.65 -0.01 -0.20
N GLY A 96 7.91 0.92 0.39
CA GLY A 96 7.08 0.66 1.57
C GLY A 96 5.77 0.03 1.13
N LEU A 97 5.59 -1.27 1.40
CA LEU A 97 4.45 -2.04 0.89
C LEU A 97 3.43 -2.30 1.99
N ALA A 98 2.31 -1.57 1.95
CA ALA A 98 1.15 -1.79 2.82
C ALA A 98 0.12 -2.75 2.18
N ASN A 99 0.22 -3.00 0.87
CA ASN A 99 -0.65 -3.90 0.14
C ASN A 99 -0.07 -5.32 0.15
N LYS A 100 -0.57 -6.18 1.04
CA LYS A 100 -0.14 -7.58 1.14
C LYS A 100 -0.59 -8.43 -0.04
N GLU A 101 -1.66 -8.05 -0.71
CA GLU A 101 -2.19 -8.75 -1.88
C GLU A 101 -1.17 -8.82 -3.02
N CYS A 102 -0.36 -7.78 -3.20
CA CYS A 102 0.74 -7.81 -4.17
C CYS A 102 1.79 -8.88 -3.84
N ILE A 103 2.19 -9.03 -2.57
CA ILE A 103 3.13 -10.08 -2.16
C ILE A 103 2.52 -11.46 -2.34
N ILE A 104 1.26 -11.64 -1.91
CA ILE A 104 0.59 -12.94 -2.01
C ILE A 104 0.42 -13.36 -3.48
N SER A 105 0.01 -12.44 -4.34
CA SER A 105 -0.28 -12.75 -5.75
C SER A 105 0.98 -12.87 -6.62
N LEU A 106 1.99 -12.05 -6.38
CA LEU A 106 3.19 -11.97 -7.20
C LEU A 106 4.35 -12.82 -6.66
N GLY A 107 4.35 -13.09 -5.35
CA GLY A 107 5.23 -14.02 -4.66
C GLY A 107 6.71 -13.92 -5.05
N PRO A 108 7.33 -15.07 -5.37
CA PRO A 108 8.74 -15.14 -5.72
C PRO A 108 9.14 -14.27 -6.92
N ARG A 109 8.21 -14.02 -7.87
CA ARG A 109 8.49 -13.17 -9.05
C ARG A 109 8.79 -11.73 -8.65
N LEU A 110 8.01 -11.17 -7.70
CA LEU A 110 8.22 -9.81 -7.20
C LEU A 110 9.56 -9.71 -6.45
N ILE A 111 9.85 -10.69 -5.61
CA ILE A 111 11.10 -10.73 -4.84
C ILE A 111 12.32 -10.87 -5.76
N SER A 112 12.24 -11.74 -6.77
CA SER A 112 13.31 -11.90 -7.77
C SER A 112 13.55 -10.60 -8.55
N LEU A 113 12.46 -9.93 -8.97
CA LEU A 113 12.55 -8.65 -9.66
C LEU A 113 13.16 -7.56 -8.77
N ALA A 114 12.76 -7.50 -7.51
CA ALA A 114 13.30 -6.56 -6.52
C ALA A 114 14.81 -6.75 -6.32
N LYS A 115 15.28 -7.99 -6.22
CA LYS A 115 16.73 -8.30 -6.16
C LYS A 115 17.46 -7.81 -7.42
N ARG A 116 16.92 -8.08 -8.60
CA ARG A 116 17.51 -7.65 -9.88
C ARG A 116 17.67 -6.14 -9.99
N HIS A 117 16.65 -5.40 -9.55
CA HIS A 117 16.63 -3.94 -9.61
C HIS A 117 17.15 -3.26 -8.33
N LYS A 118 17.67 -4.01 -7.37
CA LYS A 118 18.17 -3.51 -6.07
C LYS A 118 17.12 -2.72 -5.27
N THR A 119 15.84 -3.04 -5.48
CA THR A 119 14.74 -2.43 -4.73
C THR A 119 14.64 -3.05 -3.35
N LYS A 120 14.70 -2.22 -2.30
CA LYS A 120 14.43 -2.66 -0.93
C LYS A 120 12.91 -2.63 -0.69
N ILE A 121 12.29 -3.80 -0.47
CA ILE A 121 10.89 -3.90 -0.06
C ILE A 121 10.83 -3.89 1.46
N VAL A 122 10.07 -2.96 2.02
CA VAL A 122 9.82 -2.82 3.47
C VAL A 122 8.32 -3.05 3.70
N PRO A 123 7.92 -4.13 4.39
CA PRO A 123 6.51 -4.36 4.69
C PRO A 123 5.99 -3.31 5.69
N LEU A 124 4.78 -2.82 5.47
CA LEU A 124 4.14 -1.81 6.31
C LEU A 124 2.86 -2.32 7.00
N ASP A 125 2.33 -3.48 6.58
CA ASP A 125 1.26 -4.13 7.33
C ASP A 125 1.78 -4.67 8.67
N SER A 126 0.89 -4.79 9.65
CA SER A 126 1.30 -5.02 11.04
C SER A 126 2.05 -6.32 11.25
N GLU A 127 1.55 -7.40 10.69
CA GLU A 127 2.09 -8.75 10.90
C GLU A 127 3.46 -8.91 10.24
N HIS A 128 3.55 -8.58 8.95
CA HIS A 128 4.83 -8.67 8.23
C HIS A 128 5.87 -7.67 8.75
N ASN A 129 5.47 -6.45 9.12
CA ASN A 129 6.40 -5.46 9.67
C ASN A 129 6.98 -5.91 11.00
N SER A 130 6.16 -6.49 11.89
CA SER A 130 6.62 -7.01 13.18
C SER A 130 7.69 -8.10 12.98
N ILE A 131 7.42 -9.08 12.10
CA ILE A 131 8.38 -10.15 11.80
C ILE A 131 9.65 -9.56 11.16
N TYR A 132 9.49 -8.68 10.18
CA TYR A 132 10.61 -8.02 9.50
C TYR A 132 11.55 -7.33 10.49
N ARG A 133 11.00 -6.56 11.44
CA ARG A 133 11.78 -5.86 12.48
C ARG A 133 12.48 -6.82 13.42
N LEU A 134 11.81 -7.87 13.87
CA LEU A 134 12.39 -8.87 14.75
C LEU A 134 13.55 -9.63 14.08
N LEU A 135 13.42 -9.93 12.79
CA LEU A 135 14.49 -10.59 12.03
C LEU A 135 15.69 -9.65 11.80
N GLU A 136 15.46 -8.37 11.49
CA GLU A 136 16.55 -7.38 11.35
C GLU A 136 17.34 -7.23 12.66
N THR A 137 16.66 -7.15 13.83
CA THR A 137 17.32 -6.97 15.13
C THR A 137 18.09 -8.19 15.59
N ASN A 138 17.67 -9.40 15.22
CA ASN A 138 18.29 -10.65 15.68
C ASN A 138 19.20 -11.31 14.63
N ASN A 139 19.68 -10.57 13.64
CA ASN A 139 20.52 -11.09 12.55
C ASN A 139 19.92 -12.37 11.89
N ASN A 140 18.62 -12.41 11.74
CA ASN A 140 17.85 -13.52 11.21
C ASN A 140 17.97 -14.85 12.00
N LYS A 141 18.41 -14.80 13.26
CA LYS A 141 18.47 -15.98 14.14
C LYS A 141 17.19 -16.08 14.95
N PHE A 142 16.40 -17.15 14.73
CA PHE A 142 15.18 -17.42 15.47
C PHE A 142 14.93 -18.92 15.56
N LYS A 143 14.28 -19.33 16.65
CA LYS A 143 13.88 -20.75 16.87
C LYS A 143 12.49 -21.03 16.27
N SER A 144 11.58 -20.08 16.41
CA SER A 144 10.19 -20.21 15.93
C SER A 144 9.60 -18.82 15.69
N ILE A 145 8.57 -18.77 14.85
CA ILE A 145 7.76 -17.56 14.61
C ILE A 145 6.34 -17.86 15.05
N THR A 146 5.79 -17.03 15.94
CA THR A 146 4.39 -17.10 16.35
C THR A 146 3.65 -15.89 15.82
N ILE A 147 2.63 -16.13 14.99
CA ILE A 147 1.76 -15.08 14.45
C ILE A 147 0.46 -15.07 15.23
N THR A 148 0.15 -13.94 15.86
CA THR A 148 -1.13 -13.75 16.55
C THR A 148 -2.21 -13.28 15.60
N ALA A 149 -3.47 -13.63 15.88
CA ALA A 149 -4.62 -13.21 15.10
C ALA A 149 -5.79 -12.87 16.02
N SER A 150 -6.74 -12.07 15.52
CA SER A 150 -7.93 -11.66 16.29
C SER A 150 -8.93 -12.82 16.52
N GLY A 151 -8.79 -13.94 15.78
CA GLY A 151 -9.67 -15.10 15.86
C GLY A 151 -10.98 -14.96 15.06
N GLY A 152 -11.30 -13.79 14.56
CA GLY A 152 -12.46 -13.57 13.70
C GLY A 152 -13.82 -13.96 14.34
N PRO A 153 -14.83 -14.32 13.52
CA PRO A 153 -16.20 -14.62 14.00
C PRO A 153 -16.28 -15.91 14.82
N PHE A 154 -15.22 -16.71 14.84
CA PHE A 154 -15.21 -18.02 15.50
C PHE A 154 -14.33 -18.07 16.74
N LEU A 155 -13.78 -16.95 17.20
CA LEU A 155 -12.83 -16.88 18.33
C LEU A 155 -13.29 -17.66 19.57
N HIS A 156 -14.56 -17.57 19.93
CA HIS A 156 -15.12 -18.23 21.10
C HIS A 156 -15.88 -19.51 20.77
N LYS A 157 -15.74 -20.06 19.57
CA LYS A 157 -16.43 -21.31 19.17
C LYS A 157 -15.54 -22.54 19.38
N LYS A 158 -16.15 -23.64 19.84
CA LYS A 158 -15.45 -24.90 19.96
C LYS A 158 -15.04 -25.43 18.57
N ARG A 159 -13.92 -26.16 18.49
CA ARG A 159 -13.43 -26.72 17.23
C ARG A 159 -14.46 -27.63 16.52
N SER A 160 -15.32 -28.33 17.26
CA SER A 160 -16.41 -29.14 16.70
C SER A 160 -17.42 -28.29 15.90
N PHE A 161 -17.67 -27.04 16.31
CA PHE A 161 -18.53 -26.09 15.59
C PHE A 161 -18.00 -25.74 14.20
N LEU A 162 -16.67 -25.69 14.05
CA LEU A 162 -16.02 -25.29 12.80
C LEU A 162 -16.25 -26.27 11.64
N LYS A 163 -16.64 -27.52 11.93
CA LYS A 163 -16.89 -28.53 10.90
C LYS A 163 -18.08 -28.20 10.01
N ASN A 164 -19.06 -27.43 10.53
CA ASN A 164 -20.34 -27.16 9.86
C ASN A 164 -20.60 -25.69 9.63
N VAL A 165 -19.54 -24.85 9.61
CA VAL A 165 -19.70 -23.41 9.38
C VAL A 165 -19.97 -23.12 7.92
N THR A 166 -20.84 -22.15 7.68
CA THR A 166 -21.18 -21.67 6.35
C THR A 166 -20.32 -20.47 5.93
N PRO A 167 -20.14 -20.19 4.63
CA PRO A 167 -19.48 -18.99 4.17
C PRO A 167 -20.09 -17.71 4.76
N LYS A 168 -21.43 -17.63 4.87
CA LYS A 168 -22.14 -16.50 5.47
C LYS A 168 -21.72 -16.24 6.92
N GLN A 169 -21.51 -17.32 7.70
CA GLN A 169 -21.01 -17.18 9.08
C GLN A 169 -19.54 -16.75 9.10
N ALA A 170 -18.72 -17.20 8.15
CA ALA A 170 -17.30 -16.87 8.08
C ALA A 170 -17.04 -15.41 7.71
N ILE A 171 -17.85 -14.82 6.84
CA ILE A 171 -17.71 -13.41 6.44
C ILE A 171 -18.30 -12.41 7.45
N ASN A 172 -19.07 -12.88 8.43
CA ASN A 172 -19.66 -12.02 9.46
C ASN A 172 -18.62 -11.70 10.55
N HIS A 173 -17.64 -10.88 10.19
CA HIS A 173 -16.56 -10.51 11.09
C HIS A 173 -17.04 -9.49 12.14
N PRO A 174 -16.71 -9.67 13.47
CA PRO A 174 -17.18 -8.80 14.53
C PRO A 174 -16.65 -7.35 14.46
N ILE A 175 -15.50 -7.14 13.83
CA ILE A 175 -14.81 -5.84 13.76
C ILE A 175 -14.76 -5.30 12.34
N TRP A 176 -14.48 -6.14 11.35
CA TRP A 176 -14.31 -5.74 9.95
C TRP A 176 -15.60 -5.99 9.17
N LYS A 177 -16.26 -4.90 8.75
CA LYS A 177 -17.45 -4.91 7.89
C LYS A 177 -17.07 -4.60 6.45
#